data_0a157b5ac3c4e6019e91907c213e04ff
#
_entry.id   0a157b5ac3c4e6019e91907c213e04ff
#
_cell.length_a   1.000
_cell.length_b   1.000
_cell.length_c   1.000
_cell.angle_alpha   90.00
_cell.angle_beta   90.00
_cell.angle_gamma   90.00
#
_symmetry.space_group_name_H-M   'P 1'
#
loop_
_entity.id
_entity.type
_entity.pdbx_description
1 polymer ?
#
loop_
_entity_poly.entity_id
_entity_poly.type
_entity_poly.pdbx_seq_one_letter_code
_entity_poly.pdbx_strand_id
1 'polypeptide(L)'
;MSHSNHCETRASSTNLALLCLTYLLYFGQLGVLVPYLGIFLDGRGYSSEQIGELFAIITLARIVGPSLWATIADKSGKTLGVLQLGCVLTVISFATIFWQNTFWGLALSFGMMMMFWTAVLPQLEVITMQSVKSAGSNYGTIRLWGSIGFILLTVSVGQALDFFTTDVPIYASMITLTALMISTLFLSQPDKLNASEEQRGDFFKVVKHPAFVIFIISATLLQVSFGTYYGFFTLYLRDLGYSGQQTGLLIALGVVAEVVIFIYAQKLLNRYSVGSLLAVCGVLTALRWYALGGWGSSDIVVIGSQLLHAFSFGLTHAASVHFIHHHLPAHFHSRGQAIYIGIAFGLGGASGNYVSGQIWQQGLNAYEAFTFSAVMALLSALVFAIFSYKKWHSK
;
A
#
# COMPACT_ATOMS: atom_id res chain seq x y z
N MET A 1 -29.39 -36.52 -7.06
CA MET A 1 -28.62 -35.77 -6.04
C MET A 1 -27.12 -35.59 -6.34
N SER A 2 -26.44 -36.44 -7.13
CA SER A 2 -24.97 -36.31 -7.40
C SER A 2 -24.59 -35.24 -8.45
N HIS A 3 -25.47 -34.92 -9.40
CA HIS A 3 -25.18 -33.93 -10.45
C HIS A 3 -25.21 -32.46 -9.98
N SER A 4 -26.03 -32.12 -8.96
CA SER A 4 -26.09 -30.77 -8.39
C SER A 4 -24.83 -30.43 -7.58
N ASN A 5 -24.34 -31.37 -6.78
CA ASN A 5 -23.11 -31.17 -5.96
C ASN A 5 -21.84 -31.00 -6.81
N HIS A 6 -21.74 -31.68 -7.96
CA HIS A 6 -20.60 -31.49 -8.86
C HIS A 6 -20.62 -30.16 -9.61
N CYS A 7 -21.79 -29.61 -9.90
CA CYS A 7 -21.92 -28.30 -10.57
C CYS A 7 -21.62 -27.16 -9.58
N GLU A 8 -22.12 -27.22 -8.36
CA GLU A 8 -21.86 -26.22 -7.31
C GLU A 8 -20.39 -26.20 -6.88
N THR A 9 -19.73 -27.35 -6.71
CA THR A 9 -18.31 -27.42 -6.37
C THR A 9 -17.43 -26.90 -7.49
N ARG A 10 -17.78 -27.12 -8.75
CA ARG A 10 -17.07 -26.62 -9.92
C ARG A 10 -17.22 -25.10 -10.08
N ALA A 11 -18.41 -24.54 -9.88
CA ALA A 11 -18.66 -23.10 -9.89
C ALA A 11 -17.93 -22.40 -8.76
N SER A 12 -17.89 -22.97 -7.56
CA SER A 12 -17.12 -22.45 -6.41
C SER A 12 -15.61 -22.44 -6.67
N SER A 13 -15.04 -23.50 -7.25
CA SER A 13 -13.61 -23.56 -7.59
C SER A 13 -13.21 -22.55 -8.67
N THR A 14 -14.07 -22.33 -9.68
CA THR A 14 -13.84 -21.33 -10.73
C THR A 14 -13.83 -19.91 -10.14
N ASN A 15 -14.74 -19.60 -9.22
CA ASN A 15 -14.76 -18.27 -8.56
C ASN A 15 -13.53 -18.05 -7.70
N LEU A 16 -13.02 -19.07 -6.99
CA LEU A 16 -11.79 -18.94 -6.22
C LEU A 16 -10.56 -18.68 -7.11
N ALA A 17 -10.46 -19.35 -8.26
CA ALA A 17 -9.39 -19.11 -9.23
C ALA A 17 -9.44 -17.69 -9.82
N LEU A 18 -10.65 -17.18 -10.11
CA LEU A 18 -10.85 -15.80 -10.55
C LEU A 18 -10.47 -14.78 -9.47
N LEU A 19 -10.75 -15.06 -8.20
CA LEU A 19 -10.30 -14.24 -7.09
C LEU A 19 -8.77 -14.21 -7.00
N CYS A 20 -8.10 -15.36 -7.12
CA CYS A 20 -6.63 -15.41 -7.18
C CYS A 20 -6.08 -14.53 -8.30
N LEU A 21 -6.64 -14.62 -9.52
CA LEU A 21 -6.25 -13.78 -10.65
C LEU A 21 -6.51 -12.30 -10.38
N THR A 22 -7.67 -11.96 -9.80
CA THR A 22 -8.02 -10.58 -9.48
C THR A 22 -7.06 -9.98 -8.44
N TYR A 23 -6.66 -10.75 -7.40
CA TYR A 23 -5.63 -10.33 -6.46
C TYR A 23 -4.26 -10.15 -7.12
N LEU A 24 -3.86 -11.08 -8.00
CA LEU A 24 -2.63 -10.99 -8.77
C LEU A 24 -2.59 -9.69 -9.57
N LEU A 25 -3.65 -9.39 -10.31
CA LEU A 25 -3.74 -8.18 -11.14
C LEU A 25 -3.83 -6.90 -10.31
N TYR A 26 -4.60 -6.91 -9.22
CA TYR A 26 -4.73 -5.74 -8.33
C TYR A 26 -3.38 -5.36 -7.71
N PHE A 27 -2.69 -6.29 -7.09
CA PHE A 27 -1.38 -6.02 -6.47
C PHE A 27 -0.26 -5.93 -7.51
N GLY A 28 -0.41 -6.61 -8.64
CA GLY A 28 0.46 -6.43 -9.80
C GLY A 28 0.44 -5.00 -10.31
N GLN A 29 -0.75 -4.37 -10.40
CA GLN A 29 -0.86 -2.95 -10.75
C GLN A 29 -0.11 -2.02 -9.77
N LEU A 30 -0.15 -2.32 -8.47
CA LEU A 30 0.67 -1.58 -7.49
C LEU A 30 2.17 -1.77 -7.75
N GLY A 31 2.58 -2.99 -8.14
CA GLY A 31 3.97 -3.30 -8.52
C GLY A 31 4.43 -2.62 -9.82
N VAL A 32 3.49 -2.31 -10.72
CA VAL A 32 3.79 -1.54 -11.95
C VAL A 32 3.90 -0.05 -11.65
N LEU A 33 2.88 0.53 -11.04
CA LEU A 33 2.75 2.00 -10.98
C LEU A 33 3.56 2.61 -9.84
N VAL A 34 3.49 2.05 -8.62
CA VAL A 34 4.08 2.69 -7.45
C VAL A 34 5.59 2.85 -7.57
N PRO A 35 6.37 1.82 -7.98
CA PRO A 35 7.81 1.97 -8.10
C PRO A 35 8.25 2.85 -9.28
N TYR A 36 7.55 2.77 -10.40
CA TYR A 36 8.04 3.32 -11.67
C TYR A 36 7.36 4.59 -12.15
N LEU A 37 6.38 5.12 -11.39
CA LEU A 37 5.73 6.38 -11.72
C LEU A 37 6.73 7.55 -11.74
N GLY A 38 7.70 7.56 -10.80
CA GLY A 38 8.78 8.55 -10.78
C GLY A 38 9.62 8.55 -12.06
N ILE A 39 9.98 7.35 -12.56
CA ILE A 39 10.74 7.18 -13.83
C ILE A 39 9.95 7.72 -15.02
N PHE A 40 8.64 7.46 -15.08
CA PHE A 40 7.77 7.98 -16.13
C PHE A 40 7.71 9.52 -16.11
N LEU A 41 7.52 10.12 -14.93
CA LEU A 41 7.41 11.57 -14.78
C LEU A 41 8.73 12.28 -15.11
N ASP A 42 9.85 11.76 -14.62
CA ASP A 42 11.19 12.27 -14.92
C ASP A 42 11.47 12.17 -16.43
N GLY A 43 11.13 11.03 -17.06
CA GLY A 43 11.24 10.85 -18.51
C GLY A 43 10.36 11.79 -19.34
N ARG A 44 9.30 12.36 -18.74
CA ARG A 44 8.48 13.43 -19.32
C ARG A 44 9.02 14.83 -19.05
N GLY A 45 10.16 14.95 -18.34
CA GLY A 45 10.83 16.22 -18.03
C GLY A 45 10.21 16.99 -16.86
N TYR A 46 9.41 16.33 -15.98
CA TYR A 46 8.90 16.96 -14.77
C TYR A 46 10.01 17.13 -13.73
N SER A 47 10.01 18.28 -13.05
CA SER A 47 10.95 18.54 -11.96
C SER A 47 10.69 17.66 -10.75
N SER A 48 11.68 17.54 -9.87
CA SER A 48 11.54 16.78 -8.62
C SER A 48 10.39 17.29 -7.75
N GLU A 49 10.19 18.61 -7.69
CA GLU A 49 9.07 19.23 -6.98
C GLU A 49 7.73 18.76 -7.57
N GLN A 50 7.59 18.79 -8.89
CA GLN A 50 6.37 18.34 -9.58
C GLN A 50 6.13 16.85 -9.37
N ILE A 51 7.18 16.02 -9.37
CA ILE A 51 7.07 14.59 -9.05
C ILE A 51 6.54 14.41 -7.62
N GLY A 52 7.14 15.09 -6.64
CA GLY A 52 6.70 15.04 -5.24
C GLY A 52 5.27 15.54 -5.05
N GLU A 53 4.89 16.64 -5.72
CA GLU A 53 3.53 17.19 -5.71
C GLU A 53 2.51 16.18 -6.29
N LEU A 54 2.82 15.54 -7.42
CA LEU A 54 1.94 14.55 -8.03
C LEU A 54 1.73 13.35 -7.11
N PHE A 55 2.79 12.81 -6.52
CA PHE A 55 2.69 11.73 -5.54
C PHE A 55 1.88 12.16 -4.31
N ALA A 56 2.01 13.39 -3.85
CA ALA A 56 1.20 13.93 -2.76
C ALA A 56 -0.29 13.98 -3.14
N ILE A 57 -0.64 14.50 -4.31
CA ILE A 57 -2.03 14.56 -4.81
C ILE A 57 -2.64 13.16 -4.92
N ILE A 58 -1.91 12.22 -5.52
CA ILE A 58 -2.33 10.81 -5.64
C ILE A 58 -2.59 10.19 -4.26
N THR A 59 -1.70 10.48 -3.31
CA THR A 59 -1.80 9.94 -1.95
C THR A 59 -2.98 10.54 -1.19
N LEU A 60 -3.25 11.84 -1.34
CA LEU A 60 -4.43 12.50 -0.75
C LEU A 60 -5.74 11.97 -1.31
N ALA A 61 -5.81 11.65 -2.60
CA ALA A 61 -7.01 11.05 -3.20
C ALA A 61 -7.42 9.73 -2.52
N ARG A 62 -6.47 8.99 -1.94
CA ARG A 62 -6.70 7.75 -1.19
C ARG A 62 -7.37 7.96 0.18
N ILE A 63 -7.43 9.18 0.69
CA ILE A 63 -8.08 9.47 1.99
C ILE A 63 -9.60 9.48 1.83
N VAL A 64 -10.09 10.13 0.79
CA VAL A 64 -11.52 10.35 0.58
C VAL A 64 -12.20 9.13 -0.04
N GLY A 65 -11.51 8.47 -0.97
CA GLY A 65 -12.07 7.38 -1.78
C GLY A 65 -12.68 6.23 -0.97
N PRO A 66 -11.97 5.60 -0.02
CA PRO A 66 -12.48 4.43 0.69
C PRO A 66 -13.80 4.69 1.43
N SER A 67 -13.92 5.83 2.12
CA SER A 67 -15.13 6.20 2.87
C SER A 67 -16.32 6.45 1.94
N LEU A 68 -16.08 7.10 0.80
CA LEU A 68 -17.10 7.35 -0.22
C LEU A 68 -17.63 6.01 -0.77
N TRP A 69 -16.73 5.13 -1.17
CA TRP A 69 -17.09 3.86 -1.80
C TRP A 69 -17.72 2.86 -0.83
N ALA A 70 -17.25 2.82 0.43
CA ALA A 70 -17.91 2.05 1.48
C ALA A 70 -19.37 2.49 1.66
N THR A 71 -19.61 3.80 1.74
CA THR A 71 -20.96 4.36 1.86
C THR A 71 -21.86 3.99 0.67
N ILE A 72 -21.32 4.01 -0.57
CA ILE A 72 -22.04 3.62 -1.77
C ILE A 72 -22.38 2.13 -1.75
N ALA A 73 -21.40 1.29 -1.35
CA ALA A 73 -21.60 -0.16 -1.27
C ALA A 73 -22.65 -0.54 -0.23
N ASP A 74 -22.60 0.09 0.96
CA ASP A 74 -23.55 -0.17 2.06
C ASP A 74 -24.97 0.25 1.66
N LYS A 75 -25.13 1.46 1.10
CA LYS A 75 -26.45 1.96 0.67
C LYS A 75 -27.03 1.20 -0.50
N SER A 76 -26.22 0.80 -1.47
CA SER A 76 -26.69 0.07 -2.66
C SER A 76 -26.91 -1.42 -2.38
N GLY A 77 -26.20 -1.96 -1.40
CA GLY A 77 -26.16 -3.39 -1.14
C GLY A 77 -25.53 -4.24 -2.24
N LYS A 78 -24.89 -3.61 -3.24
CA LYS A 78 -24.35 -4.25 -4.46
C LYS A 78 -22.82 -4.22 -4.47
N THR A 79 -22.17 -4.97 -3.56
CA THR A 79 -20.72 -4.98 -3.41
C THR A 79 -19.98 -5.29 -4.72
N LEU A 80 -20.41 -6.33 -5.46
CA LEU A 80 -19.82 -6.67 -6.76
C LEU A 80 -20.02 -5.56 -7.80
N GLY A 81 -21.19 -4.95 -7.86
CA GLY A 81 -21.45 -3.83 -8.78
C GLY A 81 -20.58 -2.61 -8.48
N VAL A 82 -20.31 -2.31 -7.21
CA VAL A 82 -19.41 -1.23 -6.80
C VAL A 82 -17.96 -1.56 -7.16
N LEU A 83 -17.53 -2.82 -6.97
CA LEU A 83 -16.21 -3.29 -7.42
C LEU A 83 -16.04 -3.08 -8.94
N GLN A 84 -16.97 -3.55 -9.74
CA GLN A 84 -16.93 -3.45 -11.21
C GLN A 84 -16.97 -1.99 -11.68
N LEU A 85 -17.84 -1.16 -11.09
CA LEU A 85 -17.90 0.27 -11.38
C LEU A 85 -16.57 0.96 -11.04
N GLY A 86 -15.98 0.67 -9.89
CA GLY A 86 -14.67 1.18 -9.50
C GLY A 86 -13.58 0.82 -10.52
N CYS A 87 -13.54 -0.43 -10.98
CA CYS A 87 -12.59 -0.85 -12.02
C CYS A 87 -12.81 -0.14 -13.36
N VAL A 88 -14.05 -0.01 -13.82
CA VAL A 88 -14.39 0.69 -15.08
C VAL A 88 -13.96 2.16 -15.00
N LEU A 89 -14.34 2.87 -13.94
CA LEU A 89 -13.98 4.28 -13.75
C LEU A 89 -12.47 4.48 -13.62
N THR A 90 -11.76 3.52 -12.98
CA THR A 90 -10.30 3.52 -12.89
C THR A 90 -9.67 3.43 -14.28
N VAL A 91 -10.12 2.49 -15.14
CA VAL A 91 -9.62 2.34 -16.51
C VAL A 91 -9.89 3.60 -17.34
N ILE A 92 -11.10 4.14 -17.29
CA ILE A 92 -11.48 5.36 -18.02
C ILE A 92 -10.61 6.55 -17.59
N SER A 93 -10.46 6.77 -16.27
CA SER A 93 -9.63 7.86 -15.74
C SER A 93 -8.15 7.67 -16.08
N PHE A 94 -7.64 6.44 -16.01
CA PHE A 94 -6.26 6.15 -16.37
C PHE A 94 -6.01 6.36 -17.86
N ALA A 95 -6.97 5.99 -18.73
CA ALA A 95 -6.86 6.19 -20.18
C ALA A 95 -6.67 7.67 -20.55
N THR A 96 -7.22 8.60 -19.77
CA THR A 96 -7.03 10.04 -20.06
C THR A 96 -5.57 10.48 -20.00
N ILE A 97 -4.69 9.76 -19.30
CA ILE A 97 -3.25 10.07 -19.19
C ILE A 97 -2.57 10.12 -20.56
N PHE A 98 -3.01 9.31 -21.52
CA PHE A 98 -2.43 9.26 -22.86
C PHE A 98 -2.60 10.56 -23.67
N TRP A 99 -3.55 11.43 -23.29
CA TRP A 99 -3.81 12.71 -23.95
C TRP A 99 -3.35 13.90 -23.10
N GLN A 100 -2.83 13.67 -21.89
CA GLN A 100 -2.38 14.77 -21.03
C GLN A 100 -0.92 15.14 -21.30
N ASN A 101 -0.72 16.44 -21.56
CA ASN A 101 0.60 17.02 -21.77
C ASN A 101 0.95 18.10 -20.72
N THR A 102 0.07 18.32 -19.76
CA THR A 102 0.25 19.32 -18.70
C THR A 102 0.32 18.64 -17.33
N PHE A 103 1.04 19.24 -16.38
CA PHE A 103 1.12 18.76 -15.01
C PHE A 103 -0.28 18.56 -14.38
N TRP A 104 -1.13 19.59 -14.46
CA TRP A 104 -2.47 19.54 -13.87
C TRP A 104 -3.39 18.52 -14.54
N GLY A 105 -3.24 18.33 -15.85
CA GLY A 105 -3.96 17.28 -16.57
C GLY A 105 -3.58 15.89 -16.06
N LEU A 106 -2.27 15.63 -15.88
CA LEU A 106 -1.80 14.36 -15.28
C LEU A 106 -2.24 14.23 -13.82
N ALA A 107 -2.11 15.29 -13.03
CA ALA A 107 -2.51 15.29 -11.62
C ALA A 107 -4.01 14.97 -11.46
N LEU A 108 -4.87 15.54 -12.30
CA LEU A 108 -6.30 15.22 -12.31
C LEU A 108 -6.56 13.77 -12.73
N SER A 109 -5.91 13.31 -13.80
CA SER A 109 -6.08 11.93 -14.31
C SER A 109 -5.65 10.88 -13.28
N PHE A 110 -4.46 11.03 -12.68
CA PHE A 110 -3.98 10.12 -11.64
C PHE A 110 -4.78 10.25 -10.34
N GLY A 111 -5.17 11.46 -9.95
CA GLY A 111 -5.98 11.70 -8.76
C GLY A 111 -7.36 11.05 -8.88
N MET A 112 -8.04 11.21 -10.02
CA MET A 112 -9.32 10.55 -10.30
C MET A 112 -9.16 9.03 -10.36
N MET A 113 -8.16 8.55 -11.08
CA MET A 113 -7.84 7.12 -11.12
C MET A 113 -7.68 6.55 -9.72
N MET A 114 -6.89 7.20 -8.87
CA MET A 114 -6.64 6.73 -7.51
C MET A 114 -7.91 6.77 -6.66
N MET A 115 -8.75 7.79 -6.81
CA MET A 115 -10.03 7.88 -6.10
C MET A 115 -10.96 6.71 -6.45
N PHE A 116 -11.04 6.31 -7.73
CA PHE A 116 -11.82 5.15 -8.14
C PHE A 116 -11.15 3.82 -7.78
N TRP A 117 -9.84 3.74 -7.89
CA TRP A 117 -9.04 2.58 -7.49
C TRP A 117 -9.26 2.16 -6.03
N THR A 118 -9.47 3.12 -5.13
CA THR A 118 -9.71 2.86 -3.71
C THR A 118 -11.02 2.11 -3.42
N ALA A 119 -11.94 2.03 -4.40
CA ALA A 119 -13.14 1.20 -4.31
C ALA A 119 -12.82 -0.30 -4.39
N VAL A 120 -11.76 -0.67 -5.11
CA VAL A 120 -11.52 -2.04 -5.57
C VAL A 120 -11.20 -3.00 -4.42
N LEU A 121 -10.16 -2.72 -3.64
CA LEU A 121 -9.68 -3.66 -2.63
C LEU A 121 -10.69 -3.97 -1.53
N PRO A 122 -11.34 -2.99 -0.88
CA PRO A 122 -12.31 -3.28 0.18
C PRO A 122 -13.47 -4.16 -0.29
N GLN A 123 -13.98 -3.92 -1.50
CA GLN A 123 -15.07 -4.71 -2.07
C GLN A 123 -14.59 -6.12 -2.45
N LEU A 124 -13.39 -6.22 -3.02
CA LEU A 124 -12.76 -7.50 -3.35
C LEU A 124 -12.55 -8.36 -2.09
N GLU A 125 -12.11 -7.75 -0.98
CA GLU A 125 -11.93 -8.45 0.30
C GLU A 125 -13.24 -8.98 0.87
N VAL A 126 -14.32 -8.19 0.83
CA VAL A 126 -15.66 -8.62 1.26
C VAL A 126 -16.12 -9.83 0.45
N ILE A 127 -16.02 -9.77 -0.89
CA ILE A 127 -16.41 -10.88 -1.78
C ILE A 127 -15.55 -12.11 -1.50
N THR A 128 -14.23 -11.91 -1.30
CA THR A 128 -13.30 -13.01 -1.01
C THR A 128 -13.63 -13.70 0.29
N MET A 129 -13.88 -12.95 1.37
CA MET A 129 -14.24 -13.52 2.67
C MET A 129 -15.55 -14.33 2.61
N GLN A 130 -16.54 -13.85 1.86
CA GLN A 130 -17.79 -14.57 1.63
C GLN A 130 -17.55 -15.86 0.84
N SER A 131 -16.76 -15.79 -0.25
CA SER A 131 -16.44 -16.94 -1.11
C SER A 131 -15.62 -18.01 -0.38
N VAL A 132 -14.64 -17.61 0.42
CA VAL A 132 -13.80 -18.51 1.23
C VAL A 132 -14.64 -19.24 2.26
N LYS A 133 -15.55 -18.52 2.95
CA LYS A 133 -16.43 -19.11 3.96
C LYS A 133 -17.38 -20.14 3.33
N SER A 134 -17.97 -19.82 2.17
CA SER A 134 -18.89 -20.74 1.48
C SER A 134 -18.18 -21.97 0.89
N ALA A 135 -16.93 -21.82 0.45
CA ALA A 135 -16.14 -22.90 -0.16
C ALA A 135 -15.27 -23.69 0.83
N GLY A 136 -15.24 -23.33 2.12
CA GLY A 136 -14.34 -23.95 3.11
C GLY A 136 -12.86 -23.79 2.80
N SER A 137 -12.47 -22.70 2.11
CA SER A 137 -11.10 -22.41 1.67
C SER A 137 -10.38 -21.47 2.65
N ASN A 138 -9.13 -21.07 2.34
CA ASN A 138 -8.31 -20.20 3.17
C ASN A 138 -8.06 -18.85 2.48
N TYR A 139 -8.40 -17.76 3.16
CA TYR A 139 -8.15 -16.39 2.67
C TYR A 139 -6.67 -16.14 2.34
N GLY A 140 -5.75 -16.63 3.19
CA GLY A 140 -4.31 -16.43 3.00
C GLY A 140 -3.80 -16.98 1.67
N THR A 141 -4.33 -18.13 1.23
CA THR A 141 -3.96 -18.74 -0.06
C THR A 141 -4.35 -17.85 -1.25
N ILE A 142 -5.53 -17.23 -1.20
CA ILE A 142 -5.97 -16.30 -2.26
C ILE A 142 -5.16 -15.00 -2.19
N ARG A 143 -4.96 -14.46 -0.99
CA ARG A 143 -4.24 -13.21 -0.76
C ARG A 143 -2.77 -13.28 -1.19
N LEU A 144 -2.14 -14.47 -1.10
CA LEU A 144 -0.76 -14.71 -1.52
C LEU A 144 -0.54 -14.39 -3.01
N TRP A 145 -1.54 -14.63 -3.87
CA TRP A 145 -1.46 -14.29 -5.30
C TRP A 145 -1.24 -12.79 -5.54
N GLY A 146 -1.66 -11.95 -4.59
CA GLY A 146 -1.33 -10.53 -4.63
C GLY A 146 0.17 -10.26 -4.51
N SER A 147 0.87 -10.91 -3.59
CA SER A 147 2.34 -10.77 -3.48
C SER A 147 3.06 -11.31 -4.71
N ILE A 148 2.59 -12.44 -5.26
CA ILE A 148 3.11 -13.01 -6.51
C ILE A 148 2.92 -12.01 -7.66
N GLY A 149 1.74 -11.42 -7.81
CA GLY A 149 1.44 -10.43 -8.85
C GLY A 149 2.30 -9.18 -8.73
N PHE A 150 2.46 -8.65 -7.51
CA PHE A 150 3.34 -7.51 -7.25
C PHE A 150 4.78 -7.81 -7.71
N ILE A 151 5.37 -8.91 -7.22
CA ILE A 151 6.75 -9.31 -7.56
C ILE A 151 6.91 -9.51 -9.06
N LEU A 152 6.01 -10.30 -9.67
CA LEU A 152 6.08 -10.64 -11.08
C LEU A 152 6.04 -9.39 -11.96
N LEU A 153 5.07 -8.52 -11.75
CA LEU A 153 4.91 -7.33 -12.59
C LEU A 153 5.96 -6.26 -12.30
N THR A 154 6.41 -6.10 -11.04
CA THR A 154 7.52 -5.18 -10.73
C THR A 154 8.79 -5.57 -11.45
N VAL A 155 9.17 -6.86 -11.44
CA VAL A 155 10.37 -7.34 -12.13
C VAL A 155 10.21 -7.25 -13.66
N SER A 156 9.04 -7.64 -14.19
CA SER A 156 8.77 -7.59 -15.62
C SER A 156 8.80 -6.18 -16.20
N VAL A 157 8.21 -5.20 -15.49
CA VAL A 157 8.23 -3.79 -15.90
C VAL A 157 9.63 -3.20 -15.75
N GLY A 158 10.35 -3.54 -14.67
CA GLY A 158 11.75 -3.15 -14.52
C GLY A 158 12.60 -3.65 -15.70
N GLN A 159 12.48 -4.93 -16.06
CA GLN A 159 13.17 -5.47 -17.22
C GLN A 159 12.75 -4.80 -18.54
N ALA A 160 11.47 -4.50 -18.72
CA ALA A 160 11.00 -3.83 -19.93
C ALA A 160 11.56 -2.40 -20.06
N LEU A 161 11.80 -1.70 -18.96
CA LEU A 161 12.43 -0.38 -18.96
C LEU A 161 13.90 -0.42 -19.48
N ASP A 162 14.58 -1.55 -19.43
CA ASP A 162 15.93 -1.70 -19.97
C ASP A 162 15.95 -1.74 -21.51
N PHE A 163 14.81 -2.05 -22.15
CA PHE A 163 14.70 -2.19 -23.60
C PHE A 163 13.82 -1.16 -24.28
N PHE A 164 12.92 -0.52 -23.51
CA PHE A 164 11.92 0.40 -24.03
C PHE A 164 11.99 1.76 -23.31
N THR A 165 11.06 2.66 -23.66
CA THR A 165 10.99 4.02 -23.11
C THR A 165 10.45 4.05 -21.67
N THR A 166 10.61 5.19 -21.02
CA THR A 166 10.07 5.48 -19.68
C THR A 166 8.55 5.47 -19.61
N ASP A 167 7.85 5.35 -20.73
CA ASP A 167 6.38 5.20 -20.80
C ASP A 167 5.89 3.76 -20.50
N VAL A 168 6.78 2.77 -20.45
CA VAL A 168 6.45 1.36 -20.15
C VAL A 168 5.51 1.19 -18.96
N PRO A 169 5.71 1.86 -17.81
CA PRO A 169 4.81 1.70 -16.67
C PRO A 169 3.36 2.11 -16.97
N ILE A 170 3.16 3.07 -17.87
CA ILE A 170 1.82 3.53 -18.25
C ILE A 170 1.13 2.51 -19.15
N TYR A 171 1.83 1.99 -20.16
CA TYR A 171 1.26 0.93 -21.01
C TYR A 171 0.99 -0.35 -20.22
N ALA A 172 1.93 -0.77 -19.38
CA ALA A 172 1.77 -1.95 -18.53
C ALA A 172 0.61 -1.77 -17.52
N SER A 173 0.47 -0.57 -16.93
CA SER A 173 -0.66 -0.24 -16.07
C SER A 173 -1.99 -0.31 -16.83
N MET A 174 -2.08 0.23 -18.03
CA MET A 174 -3.31 0.19 -18.83
C MET A 174 -3.72 -1.25 -19.13
N ILE A 175 -2.78 -2.11 -19.51
CA ILE A 175 -3.01 -3.54 -19.76
C ILE A 175 -3.48 -4.22 -18.48
N THR A 176 -2.79 -4.00 -17.35
CA THR A 176 -3.10 -4.64 -16.08
C THR A 176 -4.44 -4.20 -15.53
N LEU A 177 -4.76 -2.89 -15.59
CA LEU A 177 -6.06 -2.34 -15.17
C LEU A 177 -7.20 -2.88 -16.02
N THR A 178 -7.01 -2.97 -17.34
CA THR A 178 -8.01 -3.54 -18.25
C THR A 178 -8.22 -5.04 -17.96
N ALA A 179 -7.15 -5.80 -17.76
CA ALA A 179 -7.24 -7.21 -17.38
C ALA A 179 -7.94 -7.39 -16.02
N LEU A 180 -7.64 -6.52 -15.04
CA LEU A 180 -8.33 -6.50 -13.76
C LEU A 180 -9.84 -6.22 -13.92
N MET A 181 -10.19 -5.19 -14.67
CA MET A 181 -11.59 -4.88 -14.98
C MET A 181 -12.30 -6.10 -15.59
N ILE A 182 -11.70 -6.71 -16.61
CA ILE A 182 -12.25 -7.90 -17.27
C ILE A 182 -12.41 -9.06 -16.27
N SER A 183 -11.40 -9.32 -15.41
CA SER A 183 -11.47 -10.40 -14.41
C SER A 183 -12.66 -10.23 -13.47
N THR A 184 -12.99 -8.99 -13.09
CA THR A 184 -14.10 -8.69 -12.17
C THR A 184 -15.48 -8.93 -12.81
N LEU A 185 -15.59 -8.88 -14.15
CA LEU A 185 -16.86 -9.16 -14.84
C LEU A 185 -17.29 -10.63 -14.72
N PHE A 186 -16.34 -11.53 -14.51
CA PHE A 186 -16.59 -12.96 -14.35
C PHE A 186 -16.72 -13.40 -12.89
N LEU A 187 -16.47 -12.50 -11.93
CA LEU A 187 -16.67 -12.81 -10.52
C LEU A 187 -18.14 -12.98 -10.18
N SER A 188 -18.41 -13.90 -9.26
CA SER A 188 -19.71 -14.05 -8.62
C SER A 188 -19.62 -13.71 -7.14
N GLN A 189 -20.67 -13.06 -6.62
CA GLN A 189 -20.79 -12.75 -5.20
C GLN A 189 -21.70 -13.79 -4.55
N PRO A 190 -21.23 -14.53 -3.53
CA PRO A 190 -22.10 -15.37 -2.71
C PRO A 190 -23.15 -14.56 -1.95
N ASP A 191 -24.21 -15.22 -1.48
CA ASP A 191 -25.25 -14.58 -0.69
C ASP A 191 -24.70 -13.88 0.54
N LYS A 192 -25.34 -12.75 0.90
CA LYS A 192 -24.91 -11.91 2.02
C LYS A 192 -24.91 -12.68 3.34
N LEU A 193 -23.78 -12.66 4.03
CA LEU A 193 -23.74 -13.00 5.44
C LEU A 193 -24.44 -11.85 6.21
N ASN A 194 -25.37 -12.22 7.10
CA ASN A 194 -26.07 -11.26 7.95
C ASN A 194 -25.07 -10.34 8.65
N ALA A 195 -25.21 -9.03 8.45
CA ALA A 195 -24.42 -8.03 9.13
C ALA A 195 -24.76 -8.09 10.64
N SER A 196 -23.75 -8.11 11.48
CA SER A 196 -23.94 -7.94 12.92
C SER A 196 -24.42 -6.52 13.20
N GLU A 197 -25.39 -6.37 14.09
CA GLU A 197 -25.89 -5.05 14.53
C GLU A 197 -24.76 -4.16 15.01
N GLU A 198 -24.75 -2.91 14.53
CA GLU A 198 -23.81 -1.88 15.00
C GLU A 198 -24.08 -1.56 16.49
N GLN A 199 -23.19 -1.99 17.35
CA GLN A 199 -23.21 -1.55 18.73
C GLN A 199 -22.85 -0.05 18.79
N ARG A 200 -23.72 0.75 19.39
CA ARG A 200 -23.54 2.18 19.61
C ARG A 200 -22.53 2.41 20.74
N GLY A 201 -21.47 3.15 20.47
CA GLY A 201 -20.49 3.60 21.46
C GLY A 201 -19.94 4.97 21.07
N ASP A 202 -19.33 5.67 22.04
CA ASP A 202 -18.71 6.97 21.79
C ASP A 202 -17.30 6.78 21.20
N PHE A 203 -17.24 6.69 19.88
CA PHE A 203 -16.01 6.54 19.11
C PHE A 203 -15.03 7.70 19.38
N PHE A 204 -15.52 8.93 19.46
CA PHE A 204 -14.66 10.10 19.66
C PHE A 204 -13.92 10.07 21.01
N LYS A 205 -14.52 9.50 22.04
CA LYS A 205 -13.88 9.35 23.35
C LYS A 205 -12.67 8.41 23.26
N VAL A 206 -12.79 7.35 22.48
CA VAL A 206 -11.72 6.34 22.35
C VAL A 206 -10.57 6.84 21.48
N VAL A 207 -10.85 7.53 20.37
CA VAL A 207 -9.80 8.06 19.48
C VAL A 207 -9.08 9.28 20.07
N LYS A 208 -9.70 10.00 21.00
CA LYS A 208 -9.05 11.08 21.76
C LYS A 208 -8.16 10.55 22.89
N HIS A 209 -8.20 9.26 23.18
CA HIS A 209 -7.33 8.69 24.21
C HIS A 209 -5.86 8.96 23.85
N PRO A 210 -5.05 9.49 24.80
CA PRO A 210 -3.67 9.88 24.51
C PRO A 210 -2.82 8.79 23.87
N ALA A 211 -3.05 7.51 24.21
CA ALA A 211 -2.33 6.39 23.59
C ALA A 211 -2.60 6.28 22.07
N PHE A 212 -3.86 6.46 21.66
CA PHE A 212 -4.23 6.43 20.25
C PHE A 212 -3.67 7.64 19.50
N VAL A 213 -3.72 8.83 20.10
CA VAL A 213 -3.17 10.05 19.50
C VAL A 213 -1.66 9.94 19.32
N ILE A 214 -0.91 9.47 20.33
CA ILE A 214 0.53 9.25 20.25
C ILE A 214 0.85 8.22 19.16
N PHE A 215 0.09 7.12 19.10
CA PHE A 215 0.23 6.11 18.05
C PHE A 215 0.06 6.73 16.66
N ILE A 216 -0.99 7.52 16.43
CA ILE A 216 -1.24 8.16 15.13
C ILE A 216 -0.13 9.15 14.77
N ILE A 217 0.33 9.98 15.71
CA ILE A 217 1.44 10.92 15.46
C ILE A 217 2.70 10.16 15.06
N SER A 218 3.07 9.12 15.79
CA SER A 218 4.26 8.33 15.50
C SER A 218 4.16 7.60 14.16
N ALA A 219 3.00 6.98 13.88
CA ALA A 219 2.75 6.33 12.61
C ALA A 219 2.79 7.32 11.44
N THR A 220 2.31 8.55 11.64
CA THR A 220 2.37 9.63 10.64
C THR A 220 3.81 10.02 10.35
N LEU A 221 4.63 10.26 11.38
CA LEU A 221 6.05 10.57 11.21
C LEU A 221 6.80 9.46 10.45
N LEU A 222 6.47 8.20 10.77
CA LEU A 222 7.07 7.08 10.05
C LEU A 222 6.66 7.08 8.57
N GLN A 223 5.39 7.35 8.25
CA GLN A 223 4.93 7.42 6.86
C GLN A 223 5.49 8.63 6.11
N VAL A 224 5.73 9.77 6.78
CA VAL A 224 6.50 10.89 6.20
C VAL A 224 7.89 10.41 5.76
N SER A 225 8.55 9.56 6.54
CA SER A 225 9.88 9.05 6.22
C SER A 225 9.95 8.19 4.95
N PHE A 226 8.82 7.63 4.51
CA PHE A 226 8.74 6.84 3.28
C PHE A 226 8.63 7.67 1.99
N GLY A 227 8.46 8.99 2.09
CA GLY A 227 8.26 9.86 0.92
C GLY A 227 9.41 9.77 -0.08
N THR A 228 10.67 9.82 0.37
CA THR A 228 11.85 9.68 -0.49
C THR A 228 11.89 8.31 -1.16
N TYR A 229 11.55 7.26 -0.43
CA TYR A 229 11.56 5.90 -0.97
C TYR A 229 10.49 5.70 -2.07
N TYR A 230 9.24 6.06 -1.80
CA TYR A 230 8.17 5.84 -2.77
C TYR A 230 8.26 6.76 -3.99
N GLY A 231 8.71 8.00 -3.81
CA GLY A 231 8.80 8.96 -4.90
C GLY A 231 10.06 8.80 -5.75
N PHE A 232 11.20 8.46 -5.12
CA PHE A 232 12.51 8.69 -5.74
C PHE A 232 13.48 7.50 -5.70
N PHE A 233 13.15 6.39 -5.02
CA PHE A 233 14.09 5.27 -4.88
C PHE A 233 14.49 4.66 -6.23
N THR A 234 13.57 4.51 -7.17
CA THR A 234 13.89 3.96 -8.50
C THR A 234 14.72 4.92 -9.34
N LEU A 235 14.49 6.22 -9.21
CA LEU A 235 15.35 7.26 -9.80
C LEU A 235 16.75 7.19 -9.21
N TYR A 236 16.84 7.07 -7.88
CA TYR A 236 18.11 6.92 -7.17
C TYR A 236 18.92 5.71 -7.65
N LEU A 237 18.29 4.54 -7.78
CA LEU A 237 18.96 3.35 -8.28
C LEU A 237 19.42 3.52 -9.74
N ARG A 238 18.59 4.12 -10.60
CA ARG A 238 18.98 4.47 -11.97
C ARG A 238 20.23 5.35 -12.00
N ASP A 239 20.25 6.39 -11.19
CA ASP A 239 21.36 7.36 -11.12
C ASP A 239 22.65 6.73 -10.54
N LEU A 240 22.51 5.65 -9.74
CA LEU A 240 23.61 4.80 -9.29
C LEU A 240 24.05 3.75 -10.34
N GLY A 241 23.37 3.65 -11.48
CA GLY A 241 23.72 2.73 -12.58
C GLY A 241 23.07 1.37 -12.50
N TYR A 242 22.09 1.14 -11.62
CA TYR A 242 21.32 -0.12 -11.63
C TYR A 242 20.40 -0.17 -12.84
N SER A 243 20.32 -1.34 -13.46
CA SER A 243 19.34 -1.61 -14.51
C SER A 243 17.92 -1.64 -13.96
N GLY A 244 16.93 -1.48 -14.84
CA GLY A 244 15.52 -1.58 -14.46
C GLY A 244 15.20 -2.99 -13.91
N GLN A 245 15.79 -4.05 -14.47
CA GLN A 245 15.64 -5.41 -13.97
C GLN A 245 16.21 -5.55 -12.55
N GLN A 246 17.41 -5.02 -12.29
CA GLN A 246 18.02 -5.05 -10.95
C GLN A 246 17.17 -4.28 -9.94
N THR A 247 16.66 -3.12 -10.34
CA THR A 247 15.73 -2.31 -9.54
C THR A 247 14.47 -3.10 -9.18
N GLY A 248 13.86 -3.77 -10.15
CA GLY A 248 12.69 -4.62 -9.93
C GLY A 248 12.97 -5.78 -8.96
N LEU A 249 14.11 -6.44 -9.09
CA LEU A 249 14.53 -7.53 -8.18
C LEU A 249 14.79 -7.02 -6.76
N LEU A 250 15.40 -5.85 -6.60
CA LEU A 250 15.62 -5.23 -5.28
C LEU A 250 14.30 -4.91 -4.58
N ILE A 251 13.33 -4.34 -5.30
CA ILE A 251 12.01 -4.06 -4.74
C ILE A 251 11.29 -5.36 -4.38
N ALA A 252 11.35 -6.38 -5.26
CA ALA A 252 10.80 -7.71 -5.00
C ALA A 252 11.41 -8.36 -3.76
N LEU A 253 12.72 -8.21 -3.54
CA LEU A 253 13.41 -8.69 -2.34
C LEU A 253 12.79 -8.07 -1.06
N GLY A 254 12.46 -6.78 -1.09
CA GLY A 254 11.77 -6.12 0.02
C GLY A 254 10.41 -6.76 0.34
N VAL A 255 9.63 -7.09 -0.69
CA VAL A 255 8.33 -7.77 -0.51
C VAL A 255 8.48 -9.20 -0.02
N VAL A 256 9.50 -9.94 -0.50
CA VAL A 256 9.82 -11.28 0.03
C VAL A 256 10.18 -11.21 1.52
N ALA A 257 11.02 -10.25 1.90
CA ALA A 257 11.39 -10.03 3.31
C ALA A 257 10.16 -9.68 4.18
N GLU A 258 9.21 -8.92 3.63
CA GLU A 258 7.92 -8.61 4.28
C GLU A 258 7.08 -9.88 4.49
N VAL A 259 6.96 -10.75 3.49
CA VAL A 259 6.24 -12.03 3.63
C VAL A 259 6.87 -12.89 4.72
N VAL A 260 8.20 -12.95 4.77
CA VAL A 260 8.92 -13.71 5.81
C VAL A 260 8.61 -13.16 7.20
N ILE A 261 8.67 -11.84 7.41
CA ILE A 261 8.41 -11.28 8.75
C ILE A 261 6.96 -11.47 9.20
N PHE A 262 5.98 -11.49 8.29
CA PHE A 262 4.59 -11.77 8.64
C PHE A 262 4.40 -13.16 9.25
N ILE A 263 5.19 -14.17 8.86
CA ILE A 263 5.17 -15.51 9.46
C ILE A 263 5.59 -15.45 10.94
N TYR A 264 6.51 -14.56 11.28
CA TYR A 264 7.03 -14.42 12.65
C TYR A 264 6.33 -13.32 13.46
N ALA A 265 5.54 -12.46 12.83
CA ALA A 265 4.95 -11.27 13.46
C ALA A 265 4.15 -11.60 14.71
N GLN A 266 3.27 -12.63 14.66
CA GLN A 266 2.46 -13.04 15.82
C GLN A 266 3.34 -13.50 17.00
N LYS A 267 4.43 -14.23 16.73
CA LYS A 267 5.36 -14.67 17.76
C LYS A 267 6.09 -13.50 18.43
N LEU A 268 6.45 -12.49 17.65
CA LEU A 268 7.08 -11.27 18.16
C LEU A 268 6.10 -10.43 18.99
N LEU A 269 4.87 -10.27 18.52
CA LEU A 269 3.81 -9.54 19.21
C LEU A 269 3.39 -10.20 20.53
N ASN A 270 3.47 -11.53 20.63
CA ASN A 270 3.21 -12.23 21.87
C ASN A 270 4.35 -12.11 22.89
N ARG A 271 5.58 -11.82 22.43
CA ARG A 271 6.78 -11.77 23.30
C ARG A 271 7.16 -10.36 23.74
N TYR A 272 6.92 -9.36 22.92
CA TYR A 272 7.36 -7.98 23.14
C TYR A 272 6.20 -7.01 23.14
N SER A 273 6.32 -5.89 23.86
CA SER A 273 5.31 -4.86 23.85
C SER A 273 5.23 -4.19 22.45
N VAL A 274 4.03 -3.83 22.03
CA VAL A 274 3.79 -3.17 20.73
C VAL A 274 4.60 -1.86 20.62
N GLY A 275 4.64 -1.06 21.68
CA GLY A 275 5.43 0.17 21.70
C GLY A 275 6.93 -0.06 21.49
N SER A 276 7.51 -1.10 22.16
CA SER A 276 8.90 -1.46 21.96
C SER A 276 9.18 -1.95 20.54
N LEU A 277 8.30 -2.78 19.97
CA LEU A 277 8.44 -3.26 18.59
C LEU A 277 8.42 -2.08 17.61
N LEU A 278 7.45 -1.17 17.74
CA LEU A 278 7.34 -0.01 16.88
C LEU A 278 8.53 0.95 17.02
N ALA A 279 9.05 1.14 18.24
CA ALA A 279 10.26 1.93 18.45
C ALA A 279 11.49 1.31 17.77
N VAL A 280 11.69 -0.01 17.91
CA VAL A 280 12.79 -0.73 17.23
C VAL A 280 12.63 -0.64 15.72
N CYS A 281 11.42 -0.85 15.19
CA CYS A 281 11.13 -0.70 13.76
C CYS A 281 11.47 0.72 13.25
N GLY A 282 11.12 1.75 14.02
CA GLY A 282 11.44 3.14 13.68
C GLY A 282 12.96 3.40 13.66
N VAL A 283 13.72 2.87 14.63
CA VAL A 283 15.20 2.97 14.65
C VAL A 283 15.80 2.24 13.44
N LEU A 284 15.37 1.00 13.15
CA LEU A 284 15.85 0.26 11.98
C LEU A 284 15.49 0.97 10.66
N THR A 285 14.35 1.63 10.60
CA THR A 285 13.95 2.45 9.46
C THR A 285 14.85 3.69 9.31
N ALA A 286 15.18 4.36 10.42
CA ALA A 286 16.10 5.49 10.39
C ALA A 286 17.50 5.07 9.92
N LEU A 287 18.01 3.95 10.42
CA LEU A 287 19.29 3.38 9.98
C LEU A 287 19.26 3.00 8.50
N ARG A 288 18.15 2.42 8.02
CA ARG A 288 17.92 2.08 6.62
C ARG A 288 18.06 3.30 5.71
N TRP A 289 17.36 4.38 6.04
CA TRP A 289 17.38 5.60 5.21
C TRP A 289 18.73 6.30 5.27
N TYR A 290 19.31 6.41 6.44
CA TYR A 290 20.63 7.03 6.60
C TYR A 290 21.72 6.25 5.85
N ALA A 291 21.69 4.91 5.91
CA ALA A 291 22.62 4.07 5.17
C ALA A 291 22.46 4.22 3.65
N LEU A 292 21.21 4.26 3.15
CA LEU A 292 20.95 4.50 1.72
C LEU A 292 21.49 5.85 1.26
N GLY A 293 21.25 6.91 2.02
CA GLY A 293 21.76 8.25 1.67
C GLY A 293 23.29 8.34 1.70
N GLY A 294 23.93 7.75 2.71
CA GLY A 294 25.37 7.88 2.91
C GLY A 294 26.24 6.89 2.13
N TRP A 295 25.73 5.66 1.89
CA TRP A 295 26.49 4.57 1.28
C TRP A 295 25.70 3.79 0.22
N GLY A 296 24.77 4.44 -0.47
CA GLY A 296 23.94 3.80 -1.49
C GLY A 296 24.69 3.32 -2.74
N SER A 297 25.94 3.74 -2.94
CA SER A 297 26.83 3.18 -3.97
C SER A 297 27.30 1.76 -3.66
N SER A 298 27.07 1.26 -2.44
CA SER A 298 27.41 -0.11 -2.04
C SER A 298 26.20 -1.03 -2.25
N ASP A 299 26.36 -2.08 -3.07
CA ASP A 299 25.34 -3.11 -3.30
C ASP A 299 24.87 -3.74 -1.99
N ILE A 300 25.80 -3.97 -1.04
CA ILE A 300 25.49 -4.56 0.27
C ILE A 300 24.51 -3.67 1.04
N VAL A 301 24.71 -2.34 1.00
CA VAL A 301 23.82 -1.38 1.66
C VAL A 301 22.46 -1.36 0.98
N VAL A 302 22.41 -1.34 -0.33
CA VAL A 302 21.15 -1.36 -1.09
C VAL A 302 20.38 -2.64 -0.81
N ILE A 303 21.00 -3.81 -0.90
CA ILE A 303 20.38 -5.12 -0.60
C ILE A 303 19.93 -5.17 0.86
N GLY A 304 20.79 -4.79 1.79
CA GLY A 304 20.47 -4.73 3.23
C GLY A 304 19.30 -3.82 3.53
N SER A 305 19.20 -2.69 2.84
CA SER A 305 18.06 -1.77 2.97
C SER A 305 16.74 -2.42 2.55
N GLN A 306 16.74 -3.27 1.51
CA GLN A 306 15.53 -3.98 1.09
C GLN A 306 15.15 -5.09 2.10
N LEU A 307 16.10 -5.78 2.70
CA LEU A 307 15.81 -6.73 3.78
C LEU A 307 15.21 -6.04 5.02
N LEU A 308 15.68 -4.83 5.34
CA LEU A 308 15.12 -4.02 6.44
C LEU A 308 13.68 -3.54 6.15
N HIS A 309 13.19 -3.68 4.90
CA HIS A 309 11.78 -3.41 4.56
C HIS A 309 10.81 -4.27 5.39
N ALA A 310 11.20 -5.48 5.72
CA ALA A 310 10.46 -6.37 6.62
C ALA A 310 10.08 -5.69 7.96
N PHE A 311 11.01 -4.95 8.55
CA PHE A 311 10.79 -4.24 9.81
C PHE A 311 10.12 -2.89 9.60
N SER A 312 10.64 -2.11 8.64
CA SER A 312 10.15 -0.76 8.41
C SER A 312 8.69 -0.72 7.90
N PHE A 313 8.25 -1.72 7.15
CA PHE A 313 6.87 -1.83 6.69
C PHE A 313 6.13 -3.03 7.28
N GLY A 314 6.61 -4.26 7.07
CA GLY A 314 5.89 -5.47 7.44
C GLY A 314 5.56 -5.58 8.92
N LEU A 315 6.57 -5.60 9.79
CA LEU A 315 6.36 -5.71 11.24
C LEU A 315 5.68 -4.47 11.81
N THR A 316 6.01 -3.28 11.32
CA THR A 316 5.36 -2.03 11.73
C THR A 316 3.86 -2.07 11.43
N HIS A 317 3.46 -2.51 10.24
CA HIS A 317 2.05 -2.61 9.87
C HIS A 317 1.32 -3.64 10.73
N ALA A 318 1.90 -4.83 10.91
CA ALA A 318 1.34 -5.87 11.76
C ALA A 318 1.15 -5.40 13.22
N ALA A 319 2.17 -4.73 13.77
CA ALA A 319 2.12 -4.18 15.13
C ALA A 319 1.10 -3.04 15.27
N SER A 320 0.95 -2.21 14.24
CA SER A 320 -0.03 -1.13 14.21
C SER A 320 -1.47 -1.66 14.19
N VAL A 321 -1.75 -2.65 13.34
CA VAL A 321 -3.07 -3.30 13.28
C VAL A 321 -3.36 -4.02 14.60
N HIS A 322 -2.38 -4.71 15.16
CA HIS A 322 -2.49 -5.37 16.47
C HIS A 322 -2.82 -4.35 17.58
N PHE A 323 -2.14 -3.18 17.61
CA PHE A 323 -2.45 -2.10 18.55
C PHE A 323 -3.90 -1.64 18.42
N ILE A 324 -4.37 -1.37 17.20
CA ILE A 324 -5.74 -0.91 16.95
C ILE A 324 -6.75 -1.93 17.48
N HIS A 325 -6.54 -3.23 17.21
CA HIS A 325 -7.44 -4.30 17.63
C HIS A 325 -7.47 -4.52 19.14
N HIS A 326 -6.36 -4.23 19.85
CA HIS A 326 -6.31 -4.39 21.31
C HIS A 326 -6.71 -3.13 22.07
N HIS A 327 -6.51 -1.96 21.46
CA HIS A 327 -6.82 -0.68 22.10
C HIS A 327 -8.27 -0.23 21.88
N LEU A 328 -8.87 -0.59 20.75
CA LEU A 328 -10.24 -0.21 20.41
C LEU A 328 -11.20 -1.39 20.65
N PRO A 329 -12.45 -1.12 21.09
CA PRO A 329 -13.51 -2.12 21.06
C PRO A 329 -13.74 -2.69 19.65
N ALA A 330 -14.16 -3.95 19.54
CA ALA A 330 -14.28 -4.68 18.28
C ALA A 330 -15.11 -3.94 17.21
N HIS A 331 -16.21 -3.31 17.61
CA HIS A 331 -17.09 -2.53 16.71
C HIS A 331 -16.45 -1.23 16.17
N PHE A 332 -15.29 -0.82 16.70
CA PHE A 332 -14.53 0.36 16.23
C PHE A 332 -13.26 0.01 15.45
N HIS A 333 -12.92 -1.27 15.29
CA HIS A 333 -11.68 -1.67 14.62
C HIS A 333 -11.56 -1.11 13.19
N SER A 334 -12.61 -1.23 12.37
CA SER A 334 -12.60 -0.70 11.00
C SER A 334 -12.47 0.82 10.95
N ARG A 335 -13.15 1.54 11.87
CA ARG A 335 -13.02 3.01 11.97
C ARG A 335 -11.63 3.43 12.44
N GLY A 336 -11.04 2.71 13.39
CA GLY A 336 -9.67 2.95 13.87
C GLY A 336 -8.64 2.72 12.77
N GLN A 337 -8.77 1.65 12.00
CA GLN A 337 -7.93 1.40 10.83
C GLN A 337 -8.11 2.48 9.75
N ALA A 338 -9.33 2.94 9.51
CA ALA A 338 -9.59 4.02 8.56
C ALA A 338 -8.88 5.33 8.95
N ILE A 339 -8.89 5.71 10.24
CA ILE A 339 -8.11 6.86 10.75
C ILE A 339 -6.61 6.63 10.55
N TYR A 340 -6.10 5.46 10.91
CA TYR A 340 -4.69 5.11 10.74
C TYR A 340 -4.26 5.23 9.27
N ILE A 341 -5.02 4.64 8.36
CA ILE A 341 -4.73 4.70 6.92
C ILE A 341 -4.88 6.14 6.40
N GLY A 342 -5.96 6.84 6.75
CA GLY A 342 -6.21 8.20 6.26
C GLY A 342 -5.19 9.21 6.75
N ILE A 343 -4.83 9.19 8.03
CA ILE A 343 -3.90 10.16 8.61
C ILE A 343 -2.44 9.74 8.37
N ALA A 344 -2.06 8.53 8.77
CA ALA A 344 -0.66 8.14 8.66
C ALA A 344 -0.25 7.93 7.20
N PHE A 345 -0.92 7.05 6.45
CA PHE A 345 -0.56 6.79 5.06
C PHE A 345 -1.01 7.92 4.11
N GLY A 346 -2.17 8.52 4.37
CA GLY A 346 -2.69 9.61 3.55
C GLY A 346 -1.94 10.91 3.78
N LEU A 347 -2.13 11.57 4.93
CA LEU A 347 -1.50 12.86 5.20
C LEU A 347 0.02 12.73 5.40
N GLY A 348 0.48 11.72 6.15
CA GLY A 348 1.91 11.48 6.36
C GLY A 348 2.63 11.16 5.06
N GLY A 349 2.10 10.23 4.26
CA GLY A 349 2.67 9.88 2.97
C GLY A 349 2.68 11.05 1.99
N ALA A 350 1.59 11.82 1.90
CA ALA A 350 1.52 13.01 1.03
C ALA A 350 2.54 14.08 1.45
N SER A 351 2.63 14.38 2.74
CA SER A 351 3.61 15.34 3.26
C SER A 351 5.05 14.89 2.98
N GLY A 352 5.32 13.58 3.18
CA GLY A 352 6.63 13.00 2.91
C GLY A 352 7.01 13.10 1.44
N ASN A 353 6.12 12.75 0.52
CA ASN A 353 6.35 12.85 -0.93
C ASN A 353 6.60 14.31 -1.35
N TYR A 354 5.77 15.23 -0.86
CA TYR A 354 5.91 16.66 -1.16
C TYR A 354 7.27 17.20 -0.72
N VAL A 355 7.63 17.01 0.56
CA VAL A 355 8.90 17.51 1.11
C VAL A 355 10.10 16.83 0.45
N SER A 356 10.02 15.51 0.20
CA SER A 356 11.10 14.81 -0.52
C SER A 356 11.30 15.38 -1.93
N GLY A 357 10.21 15.73 -2.64
CA GLY A 357 10.30 16.39 -3.94
C GLY A 357 11.02 17.73 -3.89
N GLN A 358 10.76 18.55 -2.86
CA GLN A 358 11.42 19.84 -2.68
C GLN A 358 12.93 19.70 -2.39
N ILE A 359 13.33 18.61 -1.71
CA ILE A 359 14.73 18.39 -1.33
C ILE A 359 15.52 17.73 -2.46
N TRP A 360 14.92 16.83 -3.25
CA TRP A 360 15.60 15.87 -4.13
C TRP A 360 16.49 16.49 -5.22
N GLN A 361 16.09 17.58 -5.85
CA GLN A 361 16.83 18.36 -6.86
C GLN A 361 17.49 17.48 -7.94
N GLN A 362 16.68 16.71 -8.67
CA GLN A 362 17.13 15.75 -9.70
C GLN A 362 18.26 14.80 -9.25
N GLY A 363 18.22 14.38 -7.99
CA GLY A 363 19.17 13.45 -7.40
C GLY A 363 20.40 14.11 -6.76
N LEU A 364 20.66 15.40 -6.99
CA LEU A 364 21.81 16.10 -6.42
C LEU A 364 21.80 16.09 -4.89
N ASN A 365 20.63 16.19 -4.28
CA ASN A 365 20.44 16.19 -2.83
C ASN A 365 19.82 14.86 -2.32
N ALA A 366 20.18 13.72 -2.94
CA ALA A 366 19.70 12.42 -2.51
C ALA A 366 20.07 12.10 -1.05
N TYR A 367 21.29 12.48 -0.62
CA TYR A 367 21.75 12.32 0.76
C TYR A 367 20.86 13.09 1.74
N GLU A 368 20.53 14.34 1.44
CA GLU A 368 19.69 15.22 2.26
C GLU A 368 18.26 14.68 2.34
N ALA A 369 17.70 14.20 1.24
CA ALA A 369 16.36 13.63 1.19
C ALA A 369 16.26 12.34 2.02
N PHE A 370 17.24 11.44 1.93
CA PHE A 370 17.28 10.25 2.77
C PHE A 370 17.60 10.58 4.22
N THR A 371 18.41 11.61 4.51
CA THR A 371 18.67 12.11 5.87
C THR A 371 17.40 12.67 6.48
N PHE A 372 16.60 13.48 5.74
CA PHE A 372 15.29 13.91 6.17
C PHE A 372 14.40 12.71 6.53
N SER A 373 14.34 11.70 5.68
CA SER A 373 13.59 10.46 5.94
C SER A 373 14.08 9.76 7.21
N ALA A 374 15.38 9.67 7.42
CA ALA A 374 15.97 9.08 8.62
C ALA A 374 15.59 9.84 9.89
N VAL A 375 15.62 11.17 9.86
CA VAL A 375 15.19 12.03 10.98
C VAL A 375 13.72 11.81 11.31
N MET A 376 12.83 11.76 10.31
CA MET A 376 11.40 11.51 10.54
C MET A 376 11.15 10.13 11.15
N ALA A 377 11.86 9.08 10.69
CA ALA A 377 11.76 7.75 11.27
C ALA A 377 12.31 7.69 12.70
N LEU A 378 13.40 8.42 13.00
CA LEU A 378 13.95 8.51 14.36
C LEU A 378 12.99 9.24 15.31
N LEU A 379 12.38 10.34 14.87
CA LEU A 379 11.35 11.03 15.64
C LEU A 379 10.15 10.12 15.92
N SER A 380 9.70 9.34 14.95
CA SER A 380 8.68 8.31 15.15
C SER A 380 9.11 7.30 16.23
N ALA A 381 10.34 6.79 16.16
CA ALA A 381 10.86 5.86 17.15
C ALA A 381 10.90 6.45 18.57
N LEU A 382 11.31 7.71 18.73
CA LEU A 382 11.33 8.41 20.01
C LEU A 382 9.93 8.55 20.60
N VAL A 383 8.93 8.89 19.79
CA VAL A 383 7.53 9.00 20.24
C VAL A 383 6.99 7.63 20.63
N PHE A 384 7.30 6.54 19.89
CA PHE A 384 6.93 5.18 20.31
C PHE A 384 7.65 4.73 21.58
N ALA A 385 8.91 5.13 21.79
CA ALA A 385 9.65 4.84 23.02
C ALA A 385 9.01 5.51 24.25
N ILE A 386 8.57 6.76 24.14
CA ILE A 386 7.80 7.47 25.18
C ILE A 386 6.49 6.74 25.47
N PHE A 387 5.81 6.24 24.43
CA PHE A 387 4.60 5.44 24.54
C PHE A 387 4.85 4.14 25.33
N SER A 388 5.93 3.43 25.02
CA SER A 388 6.30 2.19 25.71
C SER A 388 6.68 2.43 27.20
N TYR A 389 7.42 3.50 27.46
CA TYR A 389 7.88 3.85 28.81
C TYR A 389 6.73 4.20 29.77
N LYS A 390 5.74 4.94 29.31
CA LYS A 390 4.59 5.39 30.16
C LYS A 390 3.63 4.26 30.50
N LYS A 391 3.93 2.99 30.19
CA LYS A 391 3.05 1.84 30.46
C LYS A 391 1.57 2.15 30.19
N TRP A 392 1.28 2.71 29.05
CA TRP A 392 -0.10 2.96 28.62
C TRP A 392 -0.76 1.63 28.23
N HIS A 393 -0.53 0.65 29.09
CA HIS A 393 -1.21 -0.61 29.03
C HIS A 393 -2.64 -0.34 29.50
N SER A 394 -3.58 -0.47 28.60
CA SER A 394 -4.96 -0.70 28.96
C SER A 394 -5.01 -1.88 29.95
N LYS A 395 -5.50 -1.65 31.17
CA LYS A 395 -6.09 -2.71 31.98
C LYS A 395 -7.34 -3.23 31.29
#